data_f0ae0673ee16142e2613fe53f8055de8
#
_entry.id   f0ae0673ee16142e2613fe53f8055de8
#
_cell.length_a   1.000
_cell.length_b   1.000
_cell.length_c   1.000
_cell.angle_alpha   90.00
_cell.angle_beta   90.00
_cell.angle_gamma   90.00
#
_symmetry.space_group_name_H-M   'P 1'
#
loop_
_entity.id
_entity.type
_entity.pdbx_description
1 polymer ?
#
loop_
_entity_poly.entity_id
_entity_poly.type
_entity_poly.pdbx_seq_one_letter_code
_entity_poly.pdbx_strand_id
1 'polypeptide(L)'
;KATWVQANQSVVPLYNSQREINGSRINNGEITFPQESNYPHKPEPDAELLQNKIIVPKGSEYAIVLADGTKVKMNADSHINFPVQFGDTREVTLEGEAMFEVTHDEARPFIIKTHDHTIYVLGTTFNISAYPDEELSVTLIEGKLKVNAPSGEYYLLPGEHYSSAQSKVYKVDPEFYISWTEGAMEFDAMPFPLLIARLSRCYNVDIQIASKELETMKFTGVIFRRSE
;
A
#
# COMPACT_ATOMS: atom_id res chain seq x y z
N LYS A 1 -2.74 9.94 13.08
CA LYS A 1 -4.08 9.39 12.78
C LYS A 1 -4.35 9.54 11.31
N ALA A 2 -4.87 8.49 10.67
CA ALA A 2 -5.18 8.52 9.25
C ALA A 2 -6.21 9.61 8.90
N THR A 3 -6.18 10.07 7.67
CA THR A 3 -7.03 11.15 7.16
C THR A 3 -7.54 10.79 5.77
N TRP A 4 -8.83 11.06 5.52
CA TRP A 4 -9.45 10.99 4.22
C TRP A 4 -9.66 12.39 3.66
N VAL A 5 -9.06 12.69 2.52
CA VAL A 5 -9.32 13.89 1.73
C VAL A 5 -10.32 13.49 0.64
N GLN A 6 -11.51 14.05 0.71
CA GLN A 6 -12.58 13.78 -0.24
C GLN A 6 -12.35 14.51 -1.57
N ALA A 7 -13.03 14.07 -2.62
CA ALA A 7 -12.98 14.71 -3.94
C ALA A 7 -13.33 16.21 -3.94
N ASN A 8 -14.18 16.66 -3.03
CA ASN A 8 -14.52 18.06 -2.82
C ASN A 8 -13.52 18.83 -1.94
N GLN A 9 -12.33 18.28 -1.68
CA GLN A 9 -11.26 18.82 -0.84
C GLN A 9 -11.60 18.90 0.66
N SER A 10 -12.74 18.39 1.11
CA SER A 10 -13.02 18.31 2.55
C SER A 10 -12.17 17.22 3.20
N VAL A 11 -11.69 17.51 4.41
CA VAL A 11 -10.77 16.65 5.16
C VAL A 11 -11.53 15.97 6.30
N VAL A 12 -11.52 14.63 6.28
CA VAL A 12 -12.17 13.80 7.28
C VAL A 12 -11.10 13.04 8.07
N PRO A 13 -10.91 13.39 9.36
CA PRO A 13 -10.02 12.60 10.20
C PRO A 13 -10.62 11.22 10.48
N LEU A 14 -9.83 10.16 10.32
CA LEU A 14 -10.23 8.78 10.55
C LEU A 14 -9.81 8.36 11.97
N TYR A 15 -10.69 8.60 12.95
CA TYR A 15 -10.47 8.14 14.33
C TYR A 15 -11.25 6.83 14.60
N ASN A 16 -11.00 6.27 15.79
CA ASN A 16 -11.75 5.16 16.37
C ASN A 16 -13.19 5.59 16.75
N SER A 17 -14.00 5.90 15.76
CA SER A 17 -15.42 6.18 15.94
C SER A 17 -16.19 5.52 14.80
N GLN A 18 -17.25 4.82 15.17
CA GLN A 18 -18.19 4.32 14.18
C GLN A 18 -19.01 5.49 13.65
N ARG A 19 -18.94 5.77 12.37
CA ARG A 19 -19.73 6.81 11.70
C ARG A 19 -19.85 6.54 10.21
N GLU A 20 -20.86 7.13 9.62
CA GLU A 20 -21.08 7.10 8.18
C GLU A 20 -20.96 8.52 7.62
N ILE A 21 -20.25 8.68 6.51
CA ILE A 21 -20.09 9.95 5.80
C ILE A 21 -20.18 9.67 4.31
N ASN A 22 -21.14 10.30 3.62
CA ASN A 22 -21.35 10.14 2.17
C ASN A 22 -21.45 8.66 1.73
N GLY A 23 -22.13 7.82 2.52
CA GLY A 23 -22.27 6.38 2.28
C GLY A 23 -21.03 5.54 2.63
N SER A 24 -19.90 6.17 2.97
CA SER A 24 -18.71 5.46 3.44
C SER A 24 -18.81 5.18 4.93
N ARG A 25 -18.51 3.95 5.35
CA ARG A 25 -18.50 3.54 6.75
C ARG A 25 -17.10 3.61 7.31
N ILE A 26 -16.94 4.34 8.40
CA ILE A 26 -15.68 4.42 9.16
C ILE A 26 -15.84 3.59 10.42
N ASN A 27 -14.96 2.62 10.63
CA ASN A 27 -15.01 1.71 11.75
C ASN A 27 -13.57 1.38 12.21
N ASN A 28 -13.26 1.55 13.48
CA ASN A 28 -12.00 1.17 14.18
C ASN A 28 -10.79 0.79 13.29
N GLY A 29 -10.18 1.76 12.61
CA GLY A 29 -8.99 1.53 11.78
C GLY A 29 -9.28 1.11 10.34
N GLU A 30 -10.55 1.11 9.92
CA GLU A 30 -10.96 0.80 8.56
C GLU A 30 -11.98 1.80 8.02
N ILE A 31 -11.92 2.10 6.73
CA ILE A 31 -12.98 2.76 5.98
C ILE A 31 -13.45 1.88 4.83
N THR A 32 -14.75 1.68 4.72
CA THR A 32 -15.40 1.00 3.60
C THR A 32 -16.12 2.00 2.74
N PHE A 33 -15.73 2.10 1.48
CA PHE A 33 -16.41 2.94 0.49
C PHE A 33 -17.68 2.27 -0.05
N PRO A 34 -18.68 3.07 -0.52
CA PRO A 34 -19.90 2.52 -1.13
C PRO A 34 -19.54 1.60 -2.29
N GLN A 35 -20.13 0.40 -2.31
CA GLN A 35 -19.85 -0.58 -3.37
C GLN A 35 -20.45 -0.14 -4.70
N GLU A 36 -19.78 -0.45 -5.82
CA GLU A 36 -20.21 -0.11 -7.18
C GLU A 36 -21.61 -0.62 -7.52
N SER A 37 -22.01 -1.77 -6.95
CA SER A 37 -23.36 -2.30 -7.10
C SER A 37 -24.48 -1.35 -6.61
N ASN A 38 -24.13 -0.37 -5.78
CA ASN A 38 -25.07 0.63 -5.27
C ASN A 38 -25.22 1.84 -6.23
N TYR A 39 -24.44 1.90 -7.31
CA TYR A 39 -24.51 2.93 -8.31
C TYR A 39 -25.19 2.41 -9.57
N PRO A 40 -26.43 2.89 -9.92
CA PRO A 40 -27.22 2.33 -11.01
C PRO A 40 -26.71 2.70 -12.41
N HIS A 41 -25.71 3.53 -12.53
CA HIS A 41 -25.22 4.05 -13.81
C HIS A 41 -23.70 3.92 -13.93
N LYS A 42 -23.23 3.76 -15.20
CA LYS A 42 -21.82 3.95 -15.54
C LYS A 42 -21.38 5.34 -15.02
N PRO A 43 -20.14 5.45 -14.47
CA PRO A 43 -19.67 6.75 -13.97
C PRO A 43 -19.90 7.85 -15.02
N GLU A 44 -20.37 9.02 -14.57
CA GLU A 44 -20.37 10.20 -15.42
C GLU A 44 -18.94 10.44 -15.90
N PRO A 45 -18.72 10.95 -17.13
CA PRO A 45 -17.38 11.11 -17.70
C PRO A 45 -16.39 11.87 -16.80
N ASP A 46 -16.90 12.74 -15.92
CA ASP A 46 -16.09 13.52 -14.98
C ASP A 46 -15.89 12.84 -13.62
N ALA A 47 -16.58 11.74 -13.31
CA ALA A 47 -16.46 11.05 -12.01
C ALA A 47 -15.09 10.38 -11.82
N GLU A 48 -14.44 9.95 -12.91
CA GLU A 48 -13.07 9.43 -12.88
C GLU A 48 -12.04 10.52 -12.52
N LEU A 49 -12.37 11.78 -12.70
CA LEU A 49 -11.53 12.92 -12.35
C LEU A 49 -11.63 13.30 -10.88
N LEU A 50 -12.71 12.87 -10.19
CA LEU A 50 -12.92 13.15 -8.78
C LEU A 50 -12.17 12.11 -7.93
N GLN A 51 -11.09 12.55 -7.30
CA GLN A 51 -10.18 11.68 -6.54
C GLN A 51 -10.41 11.78 -5.03
N ASN A 52 -10.44 10.62 -4.39
CA ASN A 52 -10.25 10.47 -2.95
C ASN A 52 -8.76 10.26 -2.65
N LYS A 53 -8.34 10.71 -1.47
CA LYS A 53 -6.99 10.43 -0.95
C LYS A 53 -7.09 9.95 0.49
N ILE A 54 -6.47 8.81 0.80
CA ILE A 54 -6.23 8.38 2.18
C ILE A 54 -4.75 8.62 2.51
N ILE A 55 -4.51 9.23 3.66
CA ILE A 55 -3.18 9.52 4.19
C ILE A 55 -3.04 8.81 5.54
N VAL A 56 -2.08 7.93 5.64
CA VAL A 56 -1.70 7.22 6.88
C VAL A 56 -0.39 7.83 7.37
N PRO A 57 -0.38 8.52 8.51
CA PRO A 57 0.83 9.14 9.02
C PRO A 57 1.77 8.09 9.64
N LYS A 58 2.99 8.51 9.96
CA LYS A 58 3.94 7.73 10.77
C LYS A 58 3.28 7.21 12.05
N GLY A 59 3.68 6.03 12.49
CA GLY A 59 3.17 5.39 13.71
C GLY A 59 1.73 4.88 13.61
N SER A 60 1.17 4.77 12.41
CA SER A 60 -0.21 4.32 12.20
C SER A 60 -0.29 3.32 11.05
N GLU A 61 -1.28 2.45 11.10
CA GLU A 61 -1.74 1.62 9.97
C GLU A 61 -3.22 1.88 9.75
N TYR A 62 -3.71 1.65 8.55
CA TYR A 62 -5.12 1.83 8.24
C TYR A 62 -5.57 0.88 7.13
N ALA A 63 -6.78 0.35 7.26
CA ALA A 63 -7.39 -0.49 6.24
C ALA A 63 -8.46 0.27 5.46
N ILE A 64 -8.59 -0.03 4.19
CA ILE A 64 -9.63 0.51 3.31
C ILE A 64 -10.25 -0.60 2.48
N VAL A 65 -11.56 -0.51 2.25
CA VAL A 65 -12.27 -1.32 1.26
C VAL A 65 -12.77 -0.39 0.17
N LEU A 66 -12.24 -0.55 -1.03
CA LEU A 66 -12.57 0.27 -2.19
C LEU A 66 -13.96 -0.08 -2.76
N ALA A 67 -14.46 0.74 -3.68
CA ALA A 67 -15.79 0.57 -4.26
C ALA A 67 -15.98 -0.74 -5.05
N ASP A 68 -14.92 -1.31 -5.59
CA ASP A 68 -14.91 -2.63 -6.26
C ASP A 68 -14.79 -3.82 -5.31
N GLY A 69 -14.70 -3.57 -3.99
CA GLY A 69 -14.50 -4.58 -2.95
C GLY A 69 -13.04 -4.93 -2.68
N THR A 70 -12.09 -4.34 -3.40
CA THR A 70 -10.65 -4.50 -3.16
C THR A 70 -10.30 -4.00 -1.75
N LYS A 71 -9.61 -4.86 -0.98
CA LYS A 71 -9.11 -4.50 0.34
C LYS A 71 -7.66 -4.05 0.25
N VAL A 72 -7.34 -2.97 0.96
CA VAL A 72 -5.98 -2.44 1.03
C VAL A 72 -5.64 -2.18 2.50
N LYS A 73 -4.62 -2.85 3.01
CA LYS A 73 -4.02 -2.51 4.29
C LYS A 73 -2.81 -1.63 4.03
N MET A 74 -2.78 -0.44 4.62
CA MET A 74 -1.73 0.56 4.42
C MET A 74 -0.83 0.65 5.65
N ASN A 75 0.47 0.65 5.42
CA ASN A 75 1.48 0.81 6.46
C ASN A 75 1.71 2.30 6.77
N ALA A 76 2.52 2.57 7.79
CA ALA A 76 2.89 3.91 8.26
C ALA A 76 3.53 4.75 7.13
N ASP A 77 3.25 6.06 7.14
CA ASP A 77 3.80 7.04 6.20
C ASP A 77 3.44 6.71 4.74
N SER A 78 2.19 6.31 4.51
CA SER A 78 1.69 5.90 3.19
C SER A 78 0.46 6.67 2.78
N HIS A 79 0.30 6.88 1.47
CA HIS A 79 -0.93 7.44 0.95
C HIS A 79 -1.35 6.80 -0.37
N ILE A 80 -2.66 6.74 -0.59
CA ILE A 80 -3.27 6.22 -1.81
C ILE A 80 -4.28 7.22 -2.35
N ASN A 81 -4.24 7.44 -3.67
CA ASN A 81 -5.28 8.18 -4.38
C ASN A 81 -6.07 7.21 -5.26
N PHE A 82 -7.37 7.39 -5.34
CA PHE A 82 -8.26 6.57 -6.13
C PHE A 82 -9.52 7.38 -6.52
N PRO A 83 -10.16 7.08 -7.65
CA PRO A 83 -11.37 7.79 -8.07
C PRO A 83 -12.54 7.46 -7.15
N VAL A 84 -13.54 8.33 -7.12
CA VAL A 84 -14.82 8.09 -6.39
C VAL A 84 -15.51 6.84 -6.94
N GLN A 85 -15.45 6.61 -8.25
CA GLN A 85 -15.91 5.42 -8.95
C GLN A 85 -14.85 4.98 -9.96
N PHE A 86 -14.65 3.67 -10.09
CA PHE A 86 -13.80 3.13 -11.15
C PHE A 86 -14.55 3.10 -12.48
N GLY A 87 -13.83 3.35 -13.57
CA GLY A 87 -14.33 3.23 -14.93
C GLY A 87 -14.04 1.85 -15.56
N ASP A 88 -13.62 1.89 -16.83
CA ASP A 88 -13.22 0.71 -17.60
C ASP A 88 -11.90 0.10 -17.09
N THR A 89 -11.16 0.84 -16.26
CA THR A 89 -10.00 0.39 -15.49
C THR A 89 -10.14 0.78 -14.03
N ARG A 90 -9.51 0.01 -13.14
CA ARG A 90 -9.48 0.29 -11.70
C ARG A 90 -8.09 0.83 -11.34
N GLU A 91 -7.93 2.15 -11.47
CA GLU A 91 -6.62 2.78 -11.31
C GLU A 91 -6.48 3.47 -9.94
N VAL A 92 -5.36 3.24 -9.28
CA VAL A 92 -4.96 3.91 -8.04
C VAL A 92 -3.50 4.36 -8.11
N THR A 93 -3.14 5.38 -7.33
CA THR A 93 -1.75 5.81 -7.16
C THR A 93 -1.34 5.58 -5.73
N LEU A 94 -0.20 4.92 -5.51
CA LEU A 94 0.35 4.62 -4.19
C LEU A 94 1.72 5.26 -4.00
N GLU A 95 1.93 5.83 -2.82
CA GLU A 95 3.24 6.14 -2.25
C GLU A 95 3.30 5.58 -0.84
N GLY A 96 4.39 4.89 -0.49
CA GLY A 96 4.52 4.14 0.76
C GLY A 96 4.30 2.65 0.58
N GLU A 97 3.83 1.96 1.61
CA GLU A 97 3.67 0.51 1.60
C GLU A 97 2.21 0.10 1.84
N ALA A 98 1.77 -0.86 1.03
CA ALA A 98 0.43 -1.43 1.17
C ALA A 98 0.37 -2.89 0.74
N MET A 99 -0.46 -3.67 1.44
CA MET A 99 -0.90 -4.99 1.04
C MET A 99 -2.27 -4.87 0.37
N PHE A 100 -2.40 -5.46 -0.81
CA PHE A 100 -3.63 -5.48 -1.60
C PHE A 100 -4.20 -6.90 -1.67
N GLU A 101 -5.52 -7.00 -1.44
CA GLU A 101 -6.35 -8.14 -1.81
C GLU A 101 -7.32 -7.66 -2.89
N VAL A 102 -6.90 -7.76 -4.15
CA VAL A 102 -7.66 -7.21 -5.29
C VAL A 102 -8.80 -8.14 -5.67
N THR A 103 -10.03 -7.60 -5.72
CA THR A 103 -11.20 -8.33 -6.24
C THR A 103 -11.00 -8.76 -7.68
N HIS A 104 -11.29 -10.04 -7.97
CA HIS A 104 -11.09 -10.59 -9.31
C HIS A 104 -12.09 -9.99 -10.32
N ASP A 105 -11.56 -9.40 -11.39
CA ASP A 105 -12.34 -8.88 -12.52
C ASP A 105 -11.45 -8.85 -13.77
N GLU A 106 -11.68 -9.84 -14.67
CA GLU A 106 -10.91 -9.96 -15.92
C GLU A 106 -11.24 -8.88 -16.95
N ALA A 107 -12.42 -8.29 -16.85
CA ALA A 107 -12.88 -7.25 -17.79
C ALA A 107 -12.27 -5.89 -17.48
N ARG A 108 -11.96 -5.64 -16.20
CA ARG A 108 -11.41 -4.36 -15.74
C ARG A 108 -10.13 -4.60 -14.94
N PRO A 109 -8.95 -4.44 -15.56
CA PRO A 109 -7.67 -4.58 -14.86
C PRO A 109 -7.55 -3.57 -13.69
N PHE A 110 -6.93 -4.01 -12.60
CA PHE A 110 -6.55 -3.14 -11.49
C PHE A 110 -5.11 -2.67 -11.71
N ILE A 111 -4.91 -1.36 -11.68
CA ILE A 111 -3.64 -0.72 -12.05
C ILE A 111 -3.16 0.12 -10.87
N ILE A 112 -1.97 -0.18 -10.35
CA ILE A 112 -1.34 0.63 -9.34
C ILE A 112 -0.20 1.42 -9.99
N LYS A 113 -0.29 2.74 -9.93
CA LYS A 113 0.79 3.64 -10.33
C LYS A 113 1.59 4.06 -9.11
N THR A 114 2.89 4.03 -9.22
CA THR A 114 3.85 4.61 -8.29
C THR A 114 4.67 5.66 -9.00
N HIS A 115 5.78 6.11 -8.42
CA HIS A 115 6.60 7.16 -9.01
C HIS A 115 7.02 6.86 -10.46
N ASP A 116 7.58 5.68 -10.72
CA ASP A 116 8.15 5.29 -12.01
C ASP A 116 7.79 3.86 -12.46
N HIS A 117 6.95 3.17 -11.68
CA HIS A 117 6.49 1.82 -11.97
C HIS A 117 4.97 1.76 -12.07
N THR A 118 4.49 0.81 -12.88
CA THR A 118 3.06 0.51 -12.99
C THR A 118 2.85 -1.00 -12.80
N ILE A 119 1.97 -1.35 -11.88
CA ILE A 119 1.65 -2.73 -11.55
C ILE A 119 0.26 -3.06 -12.11
N TYR A 120 0.10 -4.20 -12.79
CA TYR A 120 -1.14 -4.66 -13.39
C TYR A 120 -1.54 -6.00 -12.81
N VAL A 121 -2.79 -6.09 -12.34
CA VAL A 121 -3.39 -7.32 -11.81
C VAL A 121 -4.86 -7.44 -12.24
N LEU A 122 -5.42 -8.66 -12.18
CA LEU A 122 -6.83 -8.93 -12.47
C LEU A 122 -7.61 -9.40 -11.22
N GLY A 123 -6.90 -9.93 -10.22
CA GLY A 123 -7.43 -10.45 -8.96
C GLY A 123 -6.29 -11.19 -8.26
N THR A 124 -5.67 -10.54 -7.29
CA THR A 124 -4.31 -10.88 -6.85
C THR A 124 -4.10 -10.38 -5.43
N THR A 125 -3.40 -11.16 -4.61
CA THR A 125 -2.94 -10.75 -3.29
C THR A 125 -1.43 -10.51 -3.32
N PHE A 126 -0.99 -9.32 -2.96
CA PHE A 126 0.42 -8.91 -3.02
C PHE A 126 0.73 -7.75 -2.09
N ASN A 127 2.00 -7.62 -1.71
CA ASN A 127 2.54 -6.45 -1.01
C ASN A 127 3.37 -5.60 -1.98
N ILE A 128 3.27 -4.29 -1.85
CA ILE A 128 4.10 -3.32 -2.57
C ILE A 128 4.67 -2.32 -1.57
N SER A 129 6.00 -2.11 -1.63
CA SER A 129 6.70 -1.05 -0.93
C SER A 129 7.27 -0.07 -1.96
N ALA A 130 6.78 1.17 -1.94
CA ALA A 130 7.07 2.24 -2.89
C ALA A 130 7.31 3.57 -2.14
N TYR A 131 8.14 3.53 -1.09
CA TYR A 131 8.55 4.76 -0.40
C TYR A 131 9.52 5.56 -1.28
N PRO A 132 9.43 6.92 -1.29
CA PRO A 132 10.28 7.75 -2.15
C PRO A 132 11.78 7.58 -1.92
N ASP A 133 12.17 7.27 -0.69
CA ASP A 133 13.56 7.14 -0.26
C ASP A 133 14.07 5.69 -0.26
N GLU A 134 13.24 4.75 -0.71
CA GLU A 134 13.57 3.32 -0.77
C GLU A 134 13.37 2.79 -2.19
N GLU A 135 13.99 1.65 -2.44
CA GLU A 135 13.80 0.92 -3.68
C GLU A 135 12.42 0.29 -3.72
N LEU A 136 11.75 0.41 -4.86
CA LEU A 136 10.45 -0.24 -5.03
C LEU A 136 10.61 -1.75 -4.99
N SER A 137 9.72 -2.39 -4.26
CA SER A 137 9.62 -3.85 -4.25
C SER A 137 8.16 -4.31 -4.28
N VAL A 138 7.94 -5.46 -4.92
CA VAL A 138 6.63 -6.10 -5.02
C VAL A 138 6.77 -7.58 -4.72
N THR A 139 5.98 -8.09 -3.77
CA THR A 139 5.96 -9.52 -3.40
C THR A 139 4.59 -10.10 -3.68
N LEU A 140 4.54 -11.15 -4.50
CA LEU A 140 3.30 -11.80 -4.86
C LEU A 140 2.99 -12.97 -3.92
N ILE A 141 1.79 -12.95 -3.33
CA ILE A 141 1.26 -13.99 -2.46
C ILE A 141 0.37 -14.94 -3.25
N GLU A 142 -0.61 -14.41 -4.00
CA GLU A 142 -1.58 -15.21 -4.77
C GLU A 142 -1.93 -14.52 -6.08
N GLY A 143 -2.16 -15.31 -7.14
CA GLY A 143 -2.59 -14.83 -8.45
C GLY A 143 -1.44 -14.64 -9.43
N LYS A 144 -1.52 -13.59 -10.25
CA LYS A 144 -0.50 -13.19 -11.24
C LYS A 144 -0.38 -11.67 -11.26
N LEU A 145 0.84 -11.20 -11.46
CA LEU A 145 1.14 -9.79 -11.43
C LEU A 145 2.16 -9.44 -12.51
N LYS A 146 1.95 -8.29 -13.18
CA LYS A 146 2.92 -7.70 -14.10
C LYS A 146 3.40 -6.37 -13.54
N VAL A 147 4.72 -6.15 -13.53
CA VAL A 147 5.36 -4.87 -13.24
C VAL A 147 5.92 -4.29 -14.53
N ASN A 148 5.51 -3.09 -14.88
CA ASN A 148 6.17 -2.26 -15.88
C ASN A 148 7.10 -1.30 -15.15
N ALA A 149 8.39 -1.44 -15.38
CA ALA A 149 9.47 -0.66 -14.80
C ALA A 149 10.24 0.10 -15.88
N PRO A 150 11.01 1.13 -15.54
CA PRO A 150 11.91 1.77 -16.50
C PRO A 150 12.91 0.80 -17.15
N SER A 151 13.26 -0.29 -16.46
CA SER A 151 14.17 -1.34 -16.93
C SER A 151 13.51 -2.43 -17.79
N GLY A 152 12.18 -2.46 -17.88
CA GLY A 152 11.44 -3.44 -18.68
C GLY A 152 10.17 -3.98 -18.00
N GLU A 153 9.65 -5.06 -18.53
CA GLU A 153 8.46 -5.76 -18.02
C GLU A 153 8.87 -7.00 -17.22
N TYR A 154 8.22 -7.20 -16.07
CA TYR A 154 8.46 -8.34 -15.19
C TYR A 154 7.14 -9.00 -14.84
N TYR A 155 7.12 -10.33 -14.83
CA TYR A 155 5.96 -11.13 -14.46
C TYR A 155 6.28 -11.94 -13.22
N LEU A 156 5.38 -11.91 -12.24
CA LEU A 156 5.55 -12.61 -10.97
C LEU A 156 4.52 -13.72 -10.84
N LEU A 157 4.97 -14.83 -10.27
CA LEU A 157 4.17 -15.94 -9.78
C LEU A 157 4.18 -15.95 -8.23
N PRO A 158 3.24 -16.65 -7.57
CA PRO A 158 3.20 -16.75 -6.12
C PRO A 158 4.54 -17.19 -5.52
N GLY A 159 4.98 -16.51 -4.46
CA GLY A 159 6.28 -16.69 -3.84
C GLY A 159 7.44 -16.00 -4.56
N GLU A 160 7.14 -15.11 -5.51
CA GLU A 160 8.17 -14.31 -6.18
C GLU A 160 8.13 -12.84 -5.76
N HIS A 161 9.30 -12.24 -5.80
CA HIS A 161 9.56 -10.87 -5.41
C HIS A 161 10.31 -10.13 -6.51
N TYR A 162 9.81 -8.95 -6.89
CA TYR A 162 10.49 -8.00 -7.76
C TYR A 162 11.22 -6.96 -6.90
N SER A 163 12.49 -6.69 -7.24
CA SER A 163 13.30 -5.61 -6.68
C SER A 163 13.73 -4.66 -7.79
N SER A 164 13.41 -3.38 -7.65
CA SER A 164 13.84 -2.34 -8.60
C SER A 164 15.34 -2.12 -8.56
N ALA A 165 15.97 -2.24 -7.38
CA ALA A 165 17.42 -2.16 -7.20
C ALA A 165 18.18 -3.15 -8.06
N GLN A 166 17.68 -4.37 -8.14
CA GLN A 166 18.32 -5.45 -8.88
C GLN A 166 17.74 -5.60 -10.29
N SER A 167 16.64 -4.90 -10.60
CA SER A 167 15.88 -5.04 -11.83
C SER A 167 15.60 -6.51 -12.18
N LYS A 168 15.15 -7.27 -11.17
CA LYS A 168 14.93 -8.71 -11.35
C LYS A 168 13.85 -9.27 -10.43
N VAL A 169 13.35 -10.46 -10.81
CA VAL A 169 12.42 -11.30 -10.04
C VAL A 169 13.16 -12.51 -9.47
N TYR A 170 12.89 -12.86 -8.21
CA TYR A 170 13.45 -14.05 -7.54
C TYR A 170 12.49 -14.61 -6.50
N LYS A 171 12.68 -15.87 -6.14
CA LYS A 171 11.83 -16.53 -5.13
C LYS A 171 12.18 -16.07 -3.72
N VAL A 172 11.15 -15.92 -2.91
CA VAL A 172 11.23 -15.52 -1.49
C VAL A 172 10.20 -16.27 -0.68
N ASP A 173 10.29 -16.15 0.65
CA ASP A 173 9.17 -16.41 1.56
C ASP A 173 8.32 -15.13 1.63
N PRO A 174 7.06 -15.13 1.14
CA PRO A 174 6.21 -13.94 1.16
C PRO A 174 5.91 -13.44 2.58
N GLU A 175 5.82 -14.34 3.58
CA GLU A 175 5.51 -14.01 4.97
C GLU A 175 6.48 -12.98 5.54
N PHE A 176 7.76 -13.07 5.15
CA PHE A 176 8.77 -12.10 5.52
C PHE A 176 8.39 -10.66 5.15
N TYR A 177 7.81 -10.47 3.96
CA TYR A 177 7.48 -9.14 3.41
C TYR A 177 6.13 -8.61 3.89
N ILE A 178 5.26 -9.47 4.43
CA ILE A 178 3.94 -9.08 4.93
C ILE A 178 3.84 -9.16 6.46
N SER A 179 4.92 -9.52 7.16
CA SER A 179 4.97 -9.65 8.64
C SER A 179 4.47 -8.40 9.37
N TRP A 180 4.62 -7.21 8.75
CA TRP A 180 4.11 -5.96 9.29
C TRP A 180 2.59 -5.95 9.47
N THR A 181 1.85 -6.71 8.63
CA THR A 181 0.38 -6.82 8.73
C THR A 181 -0.07 -7.52 10.02
N GLU A 182 0.82 -8.27 10.66
CA GLU A 182 0.62 -8.97 11.94
C GLU A 182 1.34 -8.28 13.11
N GLY A 183 1.85 -7.06 12.86
CA GLY A 183 2.53 -6.28 13.89
C GLY A 183 3.97 -6.71 14.15
N ALA A 184 4.60 -7.44 13.23
CA ALA A 184 6.02 -7.77 13.26
C ALA A 184 6.78 -6.98 12.17
N MET A 185 8.03 -6.66 12.42
CA MET A 185 8.95 -6.15 11.42
C MET A 185 10.12 -7.11 11.32
N GLU A 186 10.15 -7.88 10.25
CA GLU A 186 11.26 -8.79 9.97
C GLU A 186 12.28 -8.10 9.05
N PHE A 187 13.56 -8.36 9.29
CA PHE A 187 14.64 -7.84 8.47
C PHE A 187 15.82 -8.80 8.45
N ASP A 188 16.40 -8.97 7.27
CA ASP A 188 17.55 -9.84 7.04
C ASP A 188 18.66 -9.07 6.33
N ALA A 189 19.86 -9.11 6.92
CA ALA A 189 21.05 -8.38 6.45
C ALA A 189 20.75 -6.93 6.01
N MET A 190 19.76 -6.29 6.66
CA MET A 190 19.28 -4.96 6.32
C MET A 190 20.32 -3.90 6.72
N PRO A 191 20.70 -2.98 5.81
CA PRO A 191 21.55 -1.85 6.16
C PRO A 191 20.95 -1.02 7.30
N PHE A 192 21.79 -0.64 8.27
CA PHE A 192 21.32 0.08 9.46
C PHE A 192 20.56 1.39 9.13
N PRO A 193 20.99 2.22 8.18
CA PRO A 193 20.22 3.42 7.81
C PRO A 193 18.80 3.10 7.34
N LEU A 194 18.61 2.02 6.57
CA LEU A 194 17.28 1.58 6.12
C LEU A 194 16.43 1.08 7.29
N LEU A 195 17.03 0.30 8.21
CA LEU A 195 16.35 -0.15 9.43
C LEU A 195 15.88 1.05 10.27
N ILE A 196 16.73 2.06 10.45
CA ILE A 196 16.40 3.28 11.18
C ILE A 196 15.26 4.06 10.50
N ALA A 197 15.27 4.18 9.18
CA ALA A 197 14.18 4.82 8.44
C ALA A 197 12.84 4.10 8.67
N ARG A 198 12.84 2.76 8.60
CA ARG A 198 11.65 1.94 8.87
C ARG A 198 11.16 2.06 10.31
N LEU A 199 12.06 2.02 11.29
CA LEU A 199 11.73 2.23 12.70
C LEU A 199 11.17 3.63 12.95
N SER A 200 11.76 4.65 12.34
CA SER A 200 11.27 6.04 12.45
C SER A 200 9.86 6.20 11.92
N ARG A 201 9.51 5.54 10.80
CA ARG A 201 8.13 5.51 10.28
C ARG A 201 7.20 4.73 11.20
N CYS A 202 7.61 3.53 11.61
CA CYS A 202 6.82 2.61 12.39
C CYS A 202 6.42 3.19 13.75
N TYR A 203 7.34 3.85 14.44
CA TYR A 203 7.14 4.37 15.80
C TYR A 203 6.91 5.88 15.88
N ASN A 204 6.90 6.58 14.74
CA ASN A 204 6.81 8.04 14.66
C ASN A 204 7.84 8.74 15.56
N VAL A 205 9.09 8.33 15.43
CA VAL A 205 10.24 8.88 16.16
C VAL A 205 11.29 9.37 15.18
N ASP A 206 12.07 10.36 15.60
CA ASP A 206 13.25 10.81 14.87
C ASP A 206 14.49 10.14 15.46
N ILE A 207 15.16 9.29 14.69
CA ILE A 207 16.33 8.54 15.12
C ILE A 207 17.54 9.01 14.33
N GLN A 208 18.57 9.48 15.04
CA GLN A 208 19.82 9.94 14.45
C GLN A 208 20.93 8.92 14.68
N ILE A 209 21.70 8.62 13.63
CA ILE A 209 22.85 7.75 13.72
C ILE A 209 24.04 8.58 14.18
N ALA A 210 24.53 8.35 15.40
CA ALA A 210 25.61 9.13 15.99
C ALA A 210 27.02 8.68 15.55
N SER A 211 27.17 7.46 15.03
CA SER A 211 28.45 6.88 14.62
C SER A 211 28.43 6.45 13.16
N LYS A 212 29.44 6.89 12.38
CA LYS A 212 29.63 6.47 10.99
C LYS A 212 29.85 4.96 10.82
N GLU A 213 30.38 4.31 11.84
CA GLU A 213 30.59 2.87 11.83
C GLU A 213 29.28 2.10 11.74
N LEU A 214 28.23 2.60 12.39
CA LEU A 214 26.88 2.02 12.33
C LEU A 214 26.25 2.11 10.93
N GLU A 215 26.58 3.14 10.15
CA GLU A 215 26.03 3.31 8.79
C GLU A 215 26.39 2.15 7.85
N THR A 216 27.48 1.45 8.12
CA THR A 216 27.96 0.32 7.31
C THR A 216 27.49 -1.05 7.83
N MET A 217 26.90 -1.09 9.01
CA MET A 217 26.43 -2.34 9.62
C MET A 217 25.13 -2.83 9.00
N LYS A 218 24.94 -4.15 9.05
CA LYS A 218 23.71 -4.83 8.66
C LYS A 218 23.15 -5.59 9.84
N PHE A 219 21.84 -5.64 9.93
CA PHE A 219 21.13 -6.30 11.01
C PHE A 219 20.16 -7.36 10.49
N THR A 220 19.99 -8.43 11.26
CA THR A 220 18.98 -9.47 11.03
C THR A 220 18.22 -9.67 12.31
N GLY A 221 16.89 -9.74 12.23
CA GLY A 221 16.05 -9.96 13.41
C GLY A 221 14.58 -9.71 13.15
N VAL A 222 13.81 -9.72 14.25
CA VAL A 222 12.38 -9.42 14.27
C VAL A 222 12.08 -8.45 15.40
N ILE A 223 11.30 -7.44 15.13
CA ILE A 223 10.79 -6.49 16.12
C ILE A 223 9.27 -6.63 16.16
N PHE A 224 8.71 -6.95 17.32
CA PHE A 224 7.27 -7.01 17.49
C PHE A 224 6.74 -5.67 18.00
N ARG A 225 5.74 -5.13 17.32
CA ARG A 225 4.98 -4.00 17.84
C ARG A 225 4.15 -4.49 19.02
N ARG A 226 4.35 -3.92 20.20
CA ARG A 226 3.38 -4.11 21.28
C ARG A 226 2.14 -3.29 20.95
N SER A 227 0.98 -3.96 20.81
CA SER A 227 -0.31 -3.29 20.90
C SER A 227 -0.48 -2.79 22.33
N GLU A 228 -0.48 -1.47 22.55
CA GLU A 228 -0.95 -0.88 23.79
C GLU A 228 -2.48 -0.91 23.86
#